data_541606f1b740cc7690912d71ac9e15b5
#
_entry.id   541606f1b740cc7690912d71ac9e15b5
#
_cell.length_a   1.000
_cell.length_b   1.000
_cell.length_c   1.000
_cell.angle_alpha   90.00
_cell.angle_beta   90.00
_cell.angle_gamma   90.00
#
_symmetry.space_group_name_H-M   'P 1'
#
loop_
_entity.id
_entity.type
_entity.pdbx_description
1 polymer ?
#
loop_
_entity_poly.entity_id
_entity_poly.type
_entity_poly.pdbx_seq_one_letter_code
_entity_poly.pdbx_strand_id
1 'polypeptide(L)'
;MKSKTNFFLKITILTILAGIFVTSCQHRPSGVLNATKMENLLFDMYVMEGSMSAAGIEYNDPTLKEKYYQSLLTKYDISKAEFDSSVSWYTKHPKFFERIYINVDNRLKQLTTDVEKRKFHPIDSNATNDINIWNLRTRYILTKDSTRTRLKFDIKSIGFLPGDYYILSLRHRIARTDTTFNPHMVMYVNYWDGTIDSIYTKTYNDNLTRRYKLMLKARFDRKIKSVSGMLLGYDSVRGKMNVYLDSIQLLRRFYPTRQDSIRDMVDWLDTTVIPVDTVPAAISSNQGKKFPGGKFPIEAPK
;
A
#
# COMPACT_ATOMS: atom_id res chain seq x y z
N MET A 1 20.60 54.64 62.70
CA MET A 1 19.66 53.51 62.68
C MET A 1 18.77 53.41 61.46
N LYS A 2 18.41 54.46 60.73
CA LYS A 2 17.53 54.44 59.54
C LYS A 2 18.08 53.71 58.28
N SER A 3 19.39 53.56 58.16
CA SER A 3 20.01 52.92 57.00
C SER A 3 19.89 51.37 56.96
N LYS A 4 20.00 50.74 58.15
CA LYS A 4 19.89 49.27 58.29
C LYS A 4 18.46 48.76 58.05
N THR A 5 17.46 49.53 58.51
CA THR A 5 16.04 49.17 58.33
C THR A 5 15.63 49.18 56.82
N ASN A 6 16.11 50.16 56.07
CA ASN A 6 15.83 50.21 54.62
C ASN A 6 16.53 49.10 53.82
N PHE A 7 17.65 48.61 54.33
CA PHE A 7 18.36 47.48 53.69
C PHE A 7 17.59 46.15 53.88
N PHE A 8 17.14 45.90 55.14
CA PHE A 8 16.34 44.69 55.41
C PHE A 8 14.99 44.73 54.71
N LEU A 9 14.33 45.89 54.60
CA LEU A 9 13.07 46.07 53.92
C LEU A 9 13.26 45.79 52.42
N LYS A 10 14.34 46.19 51.79
CA LYS A 10 14.66 45.88 50.35
C LYS A 10 14.91 44.41 50.15
N ILE A 11 15.60 43.73 51.06
CA ILE A 11 15.84 42.26 50.95
C ILE A 11 14.54 41.51 51.09
N THR A 12 13.66 41.87 52.02
CA THR A 12 12.36 41.21 52.18
C THR A 12 11.44 41.43 51.00
N ILE A 13 11.44 42.60 50.37
CA ILE A 13 10.68 42.84 49.13
C ILE A 13 11.26 42.05 47.98
N LEU A 14 12.58 41.93 47.84
CA LEU A 14 13.25 41.16 46.80
C LEU A 14 12.97 39.64 46.95
N THR A 15 12.96 39.13 48.20
CA THR A 15 12.63 37.69 48.43
C THR A 15 11.16 37.40 48.21
N ILE A 16 10.25 38.30 48.52
CA ILE A 16 8.82 38.15 48.19
C ILE A 16 8.61 38.20 46.68
N LEU A 17 9.29 39.12 45.98
CA LEU A 17 9.20 39.22 44.52
C LEU A 17 9.79 37.97 43.84
N ALA A 18 10.92 37.44 44.32
CA ALA A 18 11.49 36.20 43.85
C ALA A 18 10.58 34.98 44.07
N GLY A 19 9.85 34.94 45.21
CA GLY A 19 8.87 33.87 45.51
C GLY A 19 7.66 33.86 44.57
N ILE A 20 7.27 35.01 44.03
CA ILE A 20 6.13 35.10 43.07
C ILE A 20 6.50 34.54 41.70
N PHE A 21 7.76 34.61 41.29
CA PHE A 21 8.20 34.04 40.00
C PHE A 21 8.27 32.53 40.00
N VAL A 22 8.33 31.83 41.11
CA VAL A 22 8.47 30.37 41.18
C VAL A 22 7.12 29.65 41.06
N THR A 23 5.99 30.34 41.24
CA THR A 23 4.64 29.73 41.24
C THR A 23 3.96 29.73 39.87
N SER A 24 4.61 30.23 38.81
CA SER A 24 4.06 30.25 37.46
C SER A 24 4.30 28.94 36.65
N CYS A 25 4.78 27.86 37.28
CA CYS A 25 4.70 26.55 36.66
C CYS A 25 3.23 26.10 36.68
N GLN A 26 2.53 26.24 35.57
CA GLN A 26 1.23 25.59 35.40
C GLN A 26 1.41 24.08 35.59
N HIS A 27 1.15 23.64 36.80
CA HIS A 27 1.31 22.24 37.19
C HIS A 27 0.21 21.43 36.51
N ARG A 28 0.63 20.55 35.62
CA ARG A 28 -0.28 19.61 34.98
C ARG A 28 -0.88 18.69 36.05
N PRO A 29 -2.21 18.48 36.09
CA PRO A 29 -2.84 17.57 37.03
C PRO A 29 -2.32 16.12 36.89
N SER A 30 -2.33 15.38 37.98
CA SER A 30 -2.13 13.94 37.95
C SER A 30 -3.22 13.30 37.07
N GLY A 31 -2.87 12.30 36.24
CA GLY A 31 -3.81 11.68 35.30
C GLY A 31 -3.93 12.39 33.95
N VAL A 32 -3.16 13.46 33.70
CA VAL A 32 -3.01 14.11 32.42
C VAL A 32 -1.66 13.74 31.80
N LEU A 33 -1.63 13.26 30.56
CA LEU A 33 -0.42 12.86 29.84
C LEU A 33 0.53 14.05 29.69
N ASN A 34 1.83 13.79 29.77
CA ASN A 34 2.84 14.81 29.47
C ASN A 34 2.85 15.10 27.94
N ALA A 35 3.38 16.27 27.57
CA ALA A 35 3.39 16.72 26.17
C ALA A 35 4.03 15.71 25.23
N THR A 36 5.14 15.10 25.61
CA THR A 36 5.85 14.12 24.81
C THR A 36 5.01 12.84 24.60
N LYS A 37 4.37 12.34 25.69
CA LYS A 37 3.52 11.14 25.59
C LYS A 37 2.27 11.41 24.77
N MET A 38 1.66 12.60 24.93
CA MET A 38 0.51 13.04 24.15
C MET A 38 0.87 13.21 22.67
N GLU A 39 2.02 13.82 22.37
CA GLU A 39 2.53 13.98 21.00
C GLU A 39 2.75 12.62 20.31
N ASN A 40 3.43 11.69 21.00
CA ASN A 40 3.69 10.35 20.44
C ASN A 40 2.39 9.58 20.19
N LEU A 41 1.46 9.65 21.14
CA LEU A 41 0.16 8.99 21.01
C LEU A 41 -0.64 9.56 19.82
N LEU A 42 -0.73 10.89 19.70
CA LEU A 42 -1.44 11.54 18.60
C LEU A 42 -0.78 11.23 17.25
N PHE A 43 0.54 11.24 17.18
CA PHE A 43 1.25 10.85 15.96
C PHE A 43 0.88 9.44 15.52
N ASP A 44 0.96 8.45 16.41
CA ASP A 44 0.63 7.07 16.11
C ASP A 44 -0.87 6.90 15.79
N MET A 45 -1.76 7.68 16.43
CA MET A 45 -3.19 7.71 16.11
C MET A 45 -3.43 8.15 14.66
N TYR A 46 -2.80 9.24 14.21
CA TYR A 46 -2.95 9.72 12.83
C TYR A 46 -2.39 8.72 11.81
N VAL A 47 -1.24 8.11 12.10
CA VAL A 47 -0.67 7.06 11.24
C VAL A 47 -1.60 5.85 11.17
N MET A 48 -2.16 5.43 12.29
CA MET A 48 -3.13 4.33 12.37
C MET A 48 -4.41 4.66 11.60
N GLU A 49 -5.00 5.84 11.80
CA GLU A 49 -6.21 6.29 11.09
C GLU A 49 -6.00 6.35 9.58
N GLY A 50 -4.88 6.93 9.16
CA GLY A 50 -4.49 6.94 7.75
C GLY A 50 -4.37 5.54 7.17
N SER A 51 -3.78 4.60 7.91
CA SER A 51 -3.63 3.20 7.49
C SER A 51 -4.97 2.47 7.43
N MET A 52 -5.87 2.70 8.39
CA MET A 52 -7.21 2.12 8.39
C MET A 52 -8.06 2.64 7.24
N SER A 53 -8.06 3.96 7.05
CA SER A 53 -8.77 4.60 5.93
C SER A 53 -8.27 4.05 4.59
N ALA A 54 -6.97 3.91 4.49
CA ALA A 54 -6.30 3.32 3.35
C ALA A 54 -6.72 1.87 3.09
N ALA A 55 -6.95 1.07 4.12
CA ALA A 55 -7.42 -0.31 4.03
C ALA A 55 -8.95 -0.42 3.92
N GLY A 56 -9.70 0.68 3.95
CA GLY A 56 -11.16 0.70 3.95
C GLY A 56 -11.82 0.17 5.23
N ILE A 57 -11.06 0.05 6.32
CA ILE A 57 -11.53 -0.53 7.59
C ILE A 57 -12.55 0.39 8.27
N GLU A 58 -12.33 1.69 8.18
CA GLU A 58 -13.16 2.70 8.86
C GLU A 58 -14.64 2.65 8.48
N TYR A 59 -14.93 2.31 7.23
CA TYR A 59 -16.30 2.24 6.70
C TYR A 59 -16.97 0.89 6.91
N ASN A 60 -16.17 -0.17 7.09
CA ASN A 60 -16.67 -1.53 7.02
C ASN A 60 -16.83 -2.22 8.38
N ASP A 61 -16.08 -1.80 9.42
CA ASP A 61 -16.11 -2.45 10.73
C ASP A 61 -15.76 -1.49 11.89
N PRO A 62 -16.78 -0.85 12.50
CA PRO A 62 -16.57 0.01 13.67
C PRO A 62 -15.97 -0.72 14.88
N THR A 63 -16.26 -2.01 15.02
CA THR A 63 -15.73 -2.84 16.12
C THR A 63 -14.23 -3.05 15.96
N LEU A 64 -13.77 -3.21 14.74
CA LEU A 64 -12.35 -3.35 14.45
C LEU A 64 -11.61 -2.04 14.70
N LYS A 65 -12.20 -0.91 14.32
CA LYS A 65 -11.66 0.43 14.62
C LYS A 65 -11.45 0.60 16.13
N GLU A 66 -12.44 0.28 16.95
CA GLU A 66 -12.34 0.35 18.41
C GLU A 66 -11.20 -0.51 18.94
N LYS A 67 -11.03 -1.73 18.44
CA LYS A 67 -9.91 -2.62 18.83
C LYS A 67 -8.54 -2.00 18.53
N TYR A 68 -8.39 -1.31 17.39
CA TYR A 68 -7.15 -0.62 17.06
C TYR A 68 -6.85 0.52 18.04
N TYR A 69 -7.85 1.32 18.42
CA TYR A 69 -7.66 2.36 19.44
C TYR A 69 -7.30 1.77 20.80
N GLN A 70 -7.97 0.71 21.22
CA GLN A 70 -7.65 0.02 22.47
C GLN A 70 -6.21 -0.53 22.46
N SER A 71 -5.81 -1.15 21.35
CA SER A 71 -4.44 -1.64 21.19
C SER A 71 -3.41 -0.51 21.29
N LEU A 72 -3.71 0.65 20.72
CA LEU A 72 -2.81 1.80 20.77
C LEU A 72 -2.70 2.36 22.19
N LEU A 73 -3.80 2.52 22.91
CA LEU A 73 -3.79 2.94 24.31
C LEU A 73 -3.00 1.96 25.17
N THR A 74 -3.16 0.66 24.95
CA THR A 74 -2.41 -0.40 25.63
C THR A 74 -0.90 -0.30 25.35
N LYS A 75 -0.50 -0.03 24.08
CA LYS A 75 0.91 0.17 23.70
C LYS A 75 1.58 1.28 24.54
N TYR A 76 0.82 2.32 24.87
CA TYR A 76 1.32 3.47 25.64
C TYR A 76 1.12 3.33 27.13
N ASP A 77 0.55 2.23 27.59
CA ASP A 77 0.14 2.03 28.98
C ASP A 77 -0.70 3.22 29.49
N ILE A 78 -1.83 3.44 28.79
CA ILE A 78 -2.75 4.55 29.03
C ILE A 78 -4.16 3.99 29.09
N SER A 79 -4.91 4.35 30.12
CA SER A 79 -6.34 4.09 30.18
C SER A 79 -7.12 5.07 29.30
N LYS A 80 -8.31 4.66 28.85
CA LYS A 80 -9.23 5.56 28.13
C LYS A 80 -9.55 6.82 28.95
N ALA A 81 -9.73 6.66 30.25
CA ALA A 81 -10.04 7.78 31.15
C ALA A 81 -8.88 8.81 31.23
N GLU A 82 -7.63 8.34 31.25
CA GLU A 82 -6.45 9.23 31.22
C GLU A 82 -6.33 9.95 29.89
N PHE A 83 -6.63 9.24 28.76
CA PHE A 83 -6.66 9.86 27.45
C PHE A 83 -7.73 10.96 27.39
N ASP A 84 -8.98 10.64 27.75
CA ASP A 84 -10.10 11.58 27.72
C ASP A 84 -9.84 12.83 28.66
N SER A 85 -9.27 12.59 29.85
CA SER A 85 -8.86 13.65 30.76
C SER A 85 -7.77 14.53 30.15
N SER A 86 -6.81 13.92 29.46
CA SER A 86 -5.73 14.64 28.78
C SER A 86 -6.25 15.50 27.66
N VAL A 87 -7.10 14.96 26.80
CA VAL A 87 -7.74 15.71 25.69
C VAL A 87 -8.52 16.90 26.29
N SER A 88 -9.35 16.66 27.31
CA SER A 88 -10.10 17.73 27.98
C SER A 88 -9.20 18.83 28.56
N TRP A 89 -8.09 18.44 29.17
CA TRP A 89 -7.15 19.41 29.73
C TRP A 89 -6.45 20.22 28.64
N TYR A 90 -5.90 19.55 27.60
CA TYR A 90 -5.21 20.23 26.52
C TYR A 90 -6.14 21.15 25.71
N THR A 91 -7.40 20.77 25.53
CA THR A 91 -8.41 21.63 24.87
C THR A 91 -8.63 22.95 25.64
N LYS A 92 -8.56 22.91 26.98
CA LYS A 92 -8.64 24.11 27.83
C LYS A 92 -7.34 24.92 27.87
N HIS A 93 -6.24 24.35 27.34
CA HIS A 93 -4.92 24.98 27.31
C HIS A 93 -4.37 25.04 25.87
N PRO A 94 -5.00 25.86 24.99
CA PRO A 94 -4.75 25.80 23.56
C PRO A 94 -3.29 26.06 23.16
N LYS A 95 -2.56 26.91 23.87
CA LYS A 95 -1.14 27.18 23.59
C LYS A 95 -0.25 25.95 23.73
N PHE A 96 -0.55 25.05 24.67
CA PHE A 96 0.19 23.80 24.84
C PHE A 96 -0.23 22.78 23.76
N PHE A 97 -1.52 22.73 23.45
CA PHE A 97 -2.04 21.80 22.45
C PHE A 97 -1.58 22.16 21.05
N GLU A 98 -1.58 23.43 20.69
CA GLU A 98 -1.05 23.94 19.42
C GLU A 98 0.40 23.48 19.19
N ARG A 99 1.26 23.59 20.21
CA ARG A 99 2.65 23.12 20.13
C ARG A 99 2.75 21.62 19.81
N ILE A 100 1.91 20.81 20.48
CA ILE A 100 1.85 19.37 20.23
C ILE A 100 1.43 19.11 18.78
N TYR A 101 0.37 19.78 18.29
CA TYR A 101 -0.09 19.63 16.91
C TYR A 101 0.95 20.05 15.89
N ILE A 102 1.67 21.14 16.11
CA ILE A 102 2.76 21.57 15.23
C ILE A 102 3.84 20.49 15.16
N ASN A 103 4.22 19.90 16.29
CA ASN A 103 5.23 18.84 16.32
C ASN A 103 4.73 17.58 15.61
N VAL A 104 3.48 17.17 15.83
CA VAL A 104 2.86 16.02 15.15
C VAL A 104 2.81 16.24 13.63
N ASP A 105 2.37 17.43 13.19
CA ASP A 105 2.32 17.79 11.78
C ASP A 105 3.71 17.74 11.12
N ASN A 106 4.73 18.31 11.80
CA ASN A 106 6.11 18.24 11.32
C ASN A 106 6.61 16.80 11.19
N ARG A 107 6.29 15.93 12.14
CA ARG A 107 6.65 14.51 12.10
C ARG A 107 5.94 13.78 10.97
N LEU A 108 4.66 14.05 10.75
CA LEU A 108 3.90 13.47 9.64
C LEU A 108 4.45 13.92 8.28
N LYS A 109 4.79 15.20 8.14
CA LYS A 109 5.47 15.74 6.94
C LYS A 109 6.82 15.09 6.71
N GLN A 110 7.59 14.90 7.80
CA GLN A 110 8.87 14.18 7.70
C GLN A 110 8.67 12.73 7.28
N LEU A 111 7.68 12.02 7.86
CA LEU A 111 7.33 10.66 7.48
C LEU A 111 6.95 10.58 6.00
N THR A 112 6.12 11.51 5.51
CA THR A 112 5.75 11.61 4.09
C THR A 112 6.99 11.77 3.21
N THR A 113 7.88 12.71 3.59
CA THR A 113 9.14 12.93 2.86
C THR A 113 10.03 11.68 2.86
N ASP A 114 10.09 10.96 3.98
CA ASP A 114 10.89 9.74 4.10
C ASP A 114 10.31 8.59 3.27
N VAL A 115 8.98 8.49 3.17
CA VAL A 115 8.30 7.55 2.26
C VAL A 115 8.56 7.92 0.79
N GLU A 116 8.45 9.19 0.44
CA GLU A 116 8.74 9.69 -0.91
C GLU A 116 10.19 9.45 -1.31
N LYS A 117 11.13 9.66 -0.38
CA LYS A 117 12.56 9.36 -0.56
C LYS A 117 12.88 7.88 -0.42
N ARG A 118 11.89 7.04 -0.19
CA ARG A 118 12.00 5.57 -0.08
C ARG A 118 12.96 5.08 1.01
N LYS A 119 13.10 5.83 2.08
CA LYS A 119 13.94 5.44 3.22
C LYS A 119 13.48 4.17 3.95
N PHE A 120 12.21 3.79 3.77
CA PHE A 120 11.62 2.58 4.36
C PHE A 120 11.66 1.36 3.44
N HIS A 121 12.19 1.50 2.22
CA HIS A 121 12.47 0.31 1.42
C HIS A 121 13.66 -0.41 2.04
N PRO A 122 13.51 -1.68 2.39
CA PRO A 122 14.64 -2.45 2.88
C PRO A 122 15.73 -2.46 1.80
N ILE A 123 16.88 -1.90 2.11
CA ILE A 123 18.08 -1.92 1.26
C ILE A 123 18.80 -3.27 1.46
N ASP A 124 18.20 -4.18 2.20
CA ASP A 124 18.76 -5.50 2.44
C ASP A 124 18.71 -6.31 1.14
N SER A 125 19.88 -6.64 0.62
CA SER A 125 20.06 -7.42 -0.60
C SER A 125 19.41 -8.81 -0.57
N ASN A 126 19.00 -9.29 0.60
CA ASN A 126 18.35 -10.57 0.83
C ASN A 126 16.83 -10.44 1.06
N ALA A 127 16.31 -9.26 1.25
CA ALA A 127 14.86 -9.06 1.36
C ALA A 127 14.25 -8.93 -0.04
N THR A 128 13.34 -9.82 -0.37
CA THR A 128 12.50 -9.67 -1.56
C THR A 128 11.65 -8.42 -1.40
N ASN A 129 12.03 -7.34 -2.07
CA ASN A 129 11.30 -6.06 -2.08
C ASN A 129 9.97 -6.17 -2.85
N ASP A 130 9.45 -7.39 -2.99
CA ASP A 130 8.27 -7.71 -3.76
C ASP A 130 7.03 -7.65 -2.91
N ILE A 131 6.12 -6.80 -3.29
CA ILE A 131 4.77 -6.79 -2.73
C ILE A 131 3.82 -7.28 -3.81
N ASN A 132 3.20 -8.44 -3.57
CA ASN A 132 2.16 -8.94 -4.47
C ASN A 132 0.87 -8.17 -4.22
N ILE A 133 0.45 -7.39 -5.20
CA ILE A 133 -0.76 -6.56 -5.17
C ILE A 133 -1.91 -7.16 -5.98
N TRP A 134 -1.75 -8.39 -6.49
CA TRP A 134 -2.79 -9.11 -7.19
C TRP A 134 -3.87 -9.58 -6.23
N ASN A 135 -5.09 -9.10 -6.37
CA ASN A 135 -6.24 -9.40 -5.51
C ASN A 135 -7.39 -10.10 -6.26
N LEU A 136 -7.13 -10.56 -7.50
CA LEU A 136 -8.10 -11.25 -8.33
C LEU A 136 -7.79 -12.75 -8.39
N ARG A 137 -8.55 -13.50 -9.20
CA ARG A 137 -8.30 -14.93 -9.39
C ARG A 137 -6.92 -15.17 -9.98
N THR A 138 -6.23 -16.20 -9.47
CA THR A 138 -4.88 -16.58 -9.91
C THR A 138 -4.86 -17.65 -10.99
N ARG A 139 -6.04 -18.17 -11.39
CA ARG A 139 -6.21 -19.22 -12.40
C ARG A 139 -7.44 -19.00 -13.26
N TYR A 140 -7.31 -19.19 -14.57
CA TYR A 140 -8.38 -19.17 -15.55
C TYR A 140 -8.26 -20.33 -16.50
N ILE A 141 -9.39 -20.93 -16.88
CA ILE A 141 -9.51 -21.97 -17.91
C ILE A 141 -10.59 -21.49 -18.87
N LEU A 142 -10.22 -21.25 -20.11
CA LEU A 142 -11.12 -20.84 -21.17
C LEU A 142 -11.27 -22.02 -22.15
N THR A 143 -12.46 -22.58 -22.20
CA THR A 143 -12.82 -23.69 -23.09
C THR A 143 -13.79 -23.22 -24.19
N LYS A 144 -14.21 -24.14 -25.03
CA LYS A 144 -15.16 -23.91 -26.12
C LYS A 144 -16.42 -23.13 -25.72
N ASP A 145 -16.91 -23.36 -24.50
CA ASP A 145 -18.15 -22.75 -23.98
C ASP A 145 -17.90 -21.42 -23.24
N SER A 146 -16.64 -21.04 -23.07
CA SER A 146 -16.31 -19.74 -22.50
C SER A 146 -16.62 -18.69 -23.55
N THR A 147 -17.58 -17.82 -23.24
CA THR A 147 -17.89 -16.69 -24.10
C THR A 147 -16.61 -15.93 -24.44
N ARG A 148 -16.49 -15.44 -25.66
CA ARG A 148 -15.35 -14.73 -26.27
C ARG A 148 -14.84 -13.56 -25.44
N THR A 149 -14.34 -13.85 -24.24
CA THR A 149 -14.02 -12.82 -23.22
C THR A 149 -12.54 -12.60 -23.21
N ARG A 150 -12.12 -11.39 -23.58
CA ARG A 150 -10.78 -10.91 -23.29
C ARG A 150 -10.63 -10.82 -21.78
N LEU A 151 -9.61 -11.48 -21.20
CA LEU A 151 -9.37 -11.45 -19.76
C LEU A 151 -8.71 -10.12 -19.37
N LYS A 152 -9.53 -9.15 -19.03
CA LYS A 152 -9.10 -7.84 -18.54
C LYS A 152 -8.95 -7.84 -17.02
N PHE A 153 -8.09 -6.96 -16.50
CA PHE A 153 -7.99 -6.63 -15.09
C PHE A 153 -7.81 -5.12 -14.91
N ASP A 154 -8.25 -4.60 -13.77
CA ASP A 154 -8.00 -3.22 -13.32
C ASP A 154 -7.88 -3.26 -11.80
N ILE A 155 -6.65 -3.04 -11.32
CA ILE A 155 -6.33 -3.03 -9.90
C ILE A 155 -6.15 -1.58 -9.47
N LYS A 156 -6.97 -1.17 -8.50
CA LYS A 156 -6.87 0.11 -7.82
C LYS A 156 -6.31 -0.15 -6.44
N SER A 157 -5.23 0.50 -6.09
CA SER A 157 -4.58 0.34 -4.79
C SER A 157 -3.97 1.67 -4.35
N ILE A 158 -4.07 1.90 -3.07
CA ILE A 158 -3.36 3.01 -2.41
C ILE A 158 -1.87 2.74 -2.24
N GLY A 159 -1.46 1.47 -2.36
CA GLY A 159 -0.06 1.07 -2.25
C GLY A 159 0.77 1.29 -3.52
N PHE A 160 0.24 1.97 -4.54
CA PHE A 160 1.03 2.31 -5.73
C PHE A 160 2.00 3.46 -5.44
N LEU A 161 3.28 3.24 -5.76
CA LEU A 161 4.32 4.25 -5.62
C LEU A 161 4.91 4.63 -6.98
N PRO A 162 5.02 5.94 -7.28
CA PRO A 162 5.72 6.41 -8.47
C PRO A 162 7.17 5.94 -8.51
N GLY A 163 7.68 5.67 -9.71
CA GLY A 163 9.05 5.23 -9.93
C GLY A 163 9.33 3.77 -9.58
N ASP A 164 8.38 3.01 -8.99
CA ASP A 164 8.49 1.57 -8.81
C ASP A 164 8.24 0.82 -10.11
N TYR A 165 8.67 -0.43 -10.14
CA TYR A 165 8.38 -1.36 -11.21
C TYR A 165 7.14 -2.17 -10.87
N TYR A 166 6.27 -2.29 -11.86
CA TYR A 166 5.09 -3.16 -11.82
C TYR A 166 5.35 -4.33 -12.73
N ILE A 167 5.27 -5.54 -12.17
CA ILE A 167 5.69 -6.78 -12.81
C ILE A 167 4.50 -7.73 -12.83
N LEU A 168 3.85 -7.84 -13.99
CA LEU A 168 2.81 -8.83 -14.23
C LEU A 168 3.46 -10.12 -14.68
N SER A 169 3.26 -11.20 -13.96
CA SER A 169 3.76 -12.53 -14.34
C SER A 169 2.66 -13.58 -14.23
N LEU A 170 2.68 -14.52 -15.16
CA LEU A 170 1.78 -15.66 -15.17
C LEU A 170 2.34 -16.81 -16.02
N ARG A 171 1.79 -18.01 -15.80
CA ARG A 171 1.98 -19.13 -16.72
C ARG A 171 0.79 -19.20 -17.68
N HIS A 172 1.08 -19.44 -18.94
CA HIS A 172 0.11 -19.43 -20.01
C HIS A 172 0.34 -20.61 -20.95
N ARG A 173 -0.72 -21.33 -21.29
CA ARG A 173 -0.73 -22.37 -22.31
C ARG A 173 -1.95 -22.18 -23.21
N ILE A 174 -1.71 -21.99 -24.52
CA ILE A 174 -2.73 -21.96 -25.54
C ILE A 174 -2.57 -23.25 -26.37
N ALA A 175 -3.63 -24.06 -26.41
CA ALA A 175 -3.61 -25.31 -27.19
C ALA A 175 -3.53 -25.04 -28.70
N ARG A 176 -2.94 -25.94 -29.44
CA ARG A 176 -2.89 -25.84 -30.92
C ARG A 176 -4.27 -25.81 -31.58
N THR A 177 -5.29 -26.34 -30.90
CA THR A 177 -6.70 -26.32 -31.34
C THR A 177 -7.39 -24.99 -31.08
N ASP A 178 -6.72 -24.07 -30.37
CA ASP A 178 -7.22 -22.72 -30.15
C ASP A 178 -7.16 -21.90 -31.42
N THR A 179 -8.19 -21.14 -31.70
CA THR A 179 -8.35 -20.35 -32.92
C THR A 179 -8.27 -18.84 -32.68
N THR A 180 -7.72 -18.43 -31.54
CA THR A 180 -7.43 -17.01 -31.29
C THR A 180 -6.36 -16.52 -32.27
N PHE A 181 -6.64 -15.40 -32.89
CA PHE A 181 -5.70 -14.73 -33.76
C PHE A 181 -4.96 -13.62 -33.02
N ASN A 182 -3.64 -13.60 -33.14
CA ASN A 182 -2.75 -12.65 -32.50
C ASN A 182 -2.95 -12.56 -30.96
N PRO A 183 -2.88 -13.70 -30.24
CA PRO A 183 -3.01 -13.66 -28.78
C PRO A 183 -1.84 -12.88 -28.16
N HIS A 184 -2.16 -12.06 -27.16
CA HIS A 184 -1.19 -11.19 -26.52
C HIS A 184 -1.57 -10.85 -25.08
N MET A 185 -0.60 -10.37 -24.35
CA MET A 185 -0.76 -9.74 -23.03
C MET A 185 -0.42 -8.26 -23.12
N VAL A 186 -1.10 -7.46 -22.35
CA VAL A 186 -0.79 -6.03 -22.21
C VAL A 186 -1.00 -5.58 -20.77
N MET A 187 -0.14 -4.69 -20.30
CA MET A 187 -0.26 -4.03 -19.01
C MET A 187 -0.13 -2.51 -19.20
N TYR A 188 -0.99 -1.79 -18.49
CA TYR A 188 -1.04 -0.33 -18.47
C TYR A 188 -0.81 0.17 -17.06
N VAL A 189 -0.04 1.24 -16.91
CA VAL A 189 -0.01 2.08 -15.72
C VAL A 189 -0.77 3.35 -16.04
N ASN A 190 -1.91 3.56 -15.40
CA ASN A 190 -2.77 4.70 -15.61
C ASN A 190 -2.47 5.75 -14.54
N TYR A 191 -2.33 7.01 -14.93
CA TYR A 191 -2.04 8.12 -14.02
C TYR A 191 -3.27 9.00 -13.80
N TRP A 192 -3.27 9.74 -12.70
CA TRP A 192 -4.37 10.65 -12.37
C TRP A 192 -4.50 11.84 -13.35
N ASP A 193 -3.44 12.19 -14.04
CA ASP A 193 -3.45 13.23 -15.08
C ASP A 193 -3.99 12.75 -16.44
N GLY A 194 -4.49 11.50 -16.50
CA GLY A 194 -5.03 10.89 -17.70
C GLY A 194 -4.00 10.26 -18.64
N THR A 195 -2.72 10.38 -18.36
CA THR A 195 -1.68 9.72 -19.18
C THR A 195 -1.57 8.24 -18.84
N ILE A 196 -1.03 7.47 -19.78
CA ILE A 196 -0.93 6.00 -19.71
C ILE A 196 0.44 5.58 -20.23
N ASP A 197 1.12 4.73 -19.47
CA ASP A 197 2.26 3.96 -19.97
C ASP A 197 1.83 2.52 -20.21
N SER A 198 2.39 1.88 -21.23
CA SER A 198 2.00 0.52 -21.61
C SER A 198 3.18 -0.35 -21.98
N ILE A 199 3.01 -1.64 -21.74
CA ILE A 199 3.92 -2.70 -22.22
C ILE A 199 3.08 -3.88 -22.71
N TYR A 200 3.56 -4.53 -23.76
CA TYR A 200 2.84 -5.59 -24.45
C TYR A 200 3.79 -6.73 -24.83
N THR A 201 3.29 -7.97 -24.87
CA THR A 201 3.99 -9.13 -25.43
C THR A 201 3.03 -10.05 -26.16
N LYS A 202 3.49 -10.66 -27.25
CA LYS A 202 2.76 -11.74 -27.94
C LYS A 202 2.80 -13.01 -27.10
N THR A 203 1.74 -13.81 -27.19
CA THR A 203 1.68 -15.16 -26.64
C THR A 203 1.56 -16.18 -27.79
N TYR A 204 1.94 -17.44 -27.52
CA TYR A 204 2.02 -18.46 -28.56
C TYR A 204 0.97 -19.55 -28.33
N ASN A 205 0.38 -20.06 -29.42
CA ASN A 205 -0.60 -21.16 -29.43
C ASN A 205 0.04 -22.49 -29.83
N ASP A 206 1.20 -22.80 -29.26
CA ASP A 206 1.99 -24.01 -29.58
C ASP A 206 1.77 -25.19 -28.62
N ASN A 207 0.82 -25.03 -27.69
CA ASN A 207 0.50 -25.98 -26.61
C ASN A 207 1.59 -26.15 -25.54
N LEU A 208 2.62 -25.30 -25.56
CA LEU A 208 3.62 -25.29 -24.51
C LEU A 208 3.19 -24.38 -23.34
N THR A 209 3.48 -24.83 -22.13
CA THR A 209 3.32 -23.95 -20.95
C THR A 209 4.50 -23.01 -20.90
N ARG A 210 4.19 -21.73 -21.01
CA ARG A 210 5.19 -20.66 -20.97
C ARG A 210 4.94 -19.75 -19.81
N ARG A 211 6.00 -19.25 -19.21
CA ARG A 211 5.92 -18.13 -18.26
C ARG A 211 6.09 -16.82 -19.03
N TYR A 212 5.18 -15.89 -18.78
CA TYR A 212 5.25 -14.54 -19.32
C TYR A 212 5.43 -13.55 -18.21
N LYS A 213 6.23 -12.53 -18.47
CA LYS A 213 6.50 -11.43 -17.54
C LYS A 213 6.46 -10.11 -18.32
N LEU A 214 5.66 -9.17 -17.84
CA LEU A 214 5.67 -7.79 -18.31
C LEU A 214 6.18 -6.92 -17.17
N MET A 215 7.19 -6.11 -17.42
CA MET A 215 7.78 -5.23 -16.43
C MET A 215 7.77 -3.80 -16.93
N LEU A 216 7.11 -2.91 -16.20
CA LEU A 216 6.97 -1.50 -16.54
C LEU A 216 7.35 -0.65 -15.34
N LYS A 217 8.26 0.30 -15.56
CA LYS A 217 8.62 1.30 -14.57
C LYS A 217 7.61 2.44 -14.62
N ALA A 218 6.94 2.71 -13.51
CA ALA A 218 6.06 3.87 -13.42
C ALA A 218 6.86 5.17 -13.43
N ARG A 219 6.28 6.22 -13.98
CA ARG A 219 6.88 7.55 -13.98
C ARG A 219 7.02 8.08 -12.57
N PHE A 220 8.12 8.74 -12.32
CA PHE A 220 8.49 9.24 -11.00
C PHE A 220 7.69 10.49 -10.60
N ASP A 221 7.35 11.31 -11.60
CA ASP A 221 6.72 12.62 -11.47
C ASP A 221 5.18 12.58 -11.44
N ARG A 222 4.57 11.38 -11.52
CA ARG A 222 3.12 11.23 -11.67
C ARG A 222 2.51 10.27 -10.66
N LYS A 223 1.36 10.66 -10.13
CA LYS A 223 0.60 9.80 -9.21
C LYS A 223 -0.17 8.74 -9.99
N ILE A 224 0.01 7.47 -9.60
CA ILE A 224 -0.64 6.32 -10.24
C ILE A 224 -2.09 6.24 -9.78
N LYS A 225 -3.02 6.05 -10.73
CA LYS A 225 -4.44 5.83 -10.50
C LYS A 225 -4.78 4.34 -10.40
N SER A 226 -4.29 3.55 -11.35
CA SER A 226 -4.50 2.10 -11.39
C SER A 226 -3.44 1.41 -12.25
N VAL A 227 -3.29 0.09 -12.05
CA VAL A 227 -2.60 -0.79 -12.99
C VAL A 227 -3.64 -1.72 -13.60
N SER A 228 -3.77 -1.66 -14.91
CA SER A 228 -4.78 -2.42 -15.67
C SER A 228 -4.16 -3.17 -16.83
N GLY A 229 -4.96 -3.97 -17.52
CA GLY A 229 -4.48 -4.65 -18.71
C GLY A 229 -5.32 -5.84 -19.15
N MET A 230 -4.71 -6.67 -19.98
CA MET A 230 -5.29 -7.92 -20.44
C MET A 230 -4.30 -9.07 -20.22
N LEU A 231 -4.74 -10.09 -19.48
CA LEU A 231 -4.02 -11.36 -19.32
C LEU A 231 -4.07 -12.18 -20.60
N LEU A 232 -5.16 -12.05 -21.36
CA LEU A 232 -5.36 -12.56 -22.69
C LEU A 232 -6.13 -11.54 -23.51
N GLY A 233 -5.45 -10.87 -24.43
CA GLY A 233 -5.99 -10.10 -25.53
C GLY A 233 -5.86 -10.89 -26.83
N TYR A 234 -6.70 -10.59 -27.81
CA TYR A 234 -6.64 -11.15 -29.14
C TYR A 234 -7.42 -10.26 -30.13
N ASP A 235 -7.09 -10.34 -31.40
CA ASP A 235 -7.79 -9.54 -32.41
C ASP A 235 -9.13 -10.20 -32.81
N SER A 236 -9.12 -11.51 -33.04
CA SER A 236 -10.32 -12.26 -33.39
C SER A 236 -10.26 -13.72 -32.92
N VAL A 237 -11.44 -14.34 -32.80
CA VAL A 237 -11.60 -15.78 -32.55
C VAL A 237 -12.55 -16.34 -33.56
N ARG A 238 -12.11 -17.33 -34.38
CA ARG A 238 -12.92 -17.95 -35.43
C ARG A 238 -13.69 -19.20 -35.00
N GLY A 239 -13.38 -19.75 -33.84
CA GLY A 239 -14.00 -20.97 -33.35
C GLY A 239 -13.78 -21.25 -31.89
N LYS A 240 -12.99 -22.24 -31.54
CA LYS A 240 -12.79 -22.74 -30.20
C LYS A 240 -11.68 -21.97 -29.50
N MET A 241 -11.91 -21.63 -28.21
CA MET A 241 -10.86 -21.27 -27.28
C MET A 241 -10.44 -22.48 -26.45
N ASN A 242 -9.16 -22.62 -26.19
CA ASN A 242 -8.61 -23.60 -25.27
C ASN A 242 -7.32 -23.04 -24.65
N VAL A 243 -7.52 -22.22 -23.63
CA VAL A 243 -6.46 -21.46 -22.96
C VAL A 243 -6.47 -21.75 -21.48
N TYR A 244 -5.29 -21.96 -20.94
CA TYR A 244 -5.03 -22.15 -19.53
C TYR A 244 -4.05 -21.09 -19.01
N LEU A 245 -4.44 -20.40 -17.96
CA LEU A 245 -3.60 -19.43 -17.26
C LEU A 245 -3.55 -19.76 -15.77
N ASP A 246 -2.38 -19.69 -15.18
CA ASP A 246 -2.23 -19.80 -13.72
C ASP A 246 -1.03 -19.01 -13.19
N SER A 247 -0.84 -19.09 -11.86
CA SER A 247 0.26 -18.41 -11.16
C SER A 247 0.30 -16.92 -11.47
N ILE A 248 -0.87 -16.32 -11.59
CA ILE A 248 -1.00 -14.89 -11.91
C ILE A 248 -0.60 -14.07 -10.69
N GLN A 249 0.33 -13.15 -10.90
CA GLN A 249 0.84 -12.24 -9.88
C GLN A 249 1.06 -10.86 -10.50
N LEU A 250 0.81 -9.82 -9.73
CA LEU A 250 1.23 -8.46 -10.03
C LEU A 250 2.09 -7.98 -8.86
N LEU A 251 3.38 -7.91 -9.09
CA LEU A 251 4.35 -7.49 -8.08
C LEU A 251 4.66 -6.01 -8.25
N ARG A 252 4.72 -5.30 -7.12
CA ARG A 252 5.38 -4.01 -7.03
C ARG A 252 6.79 -4.24 -6.52
N ARG A 253 7.79 -3.76 -7.25
CA ARG A 253 9.20 -3.93 -6.91
C ARG A 253 9.95 -2.61 -7.01
N PHE A 254 10.78 -2.35 -6.03
CA PHE A 254 11.77 -1.28 -6.07
C PHE A 254 13.14 -1.85 -6.45
N TYR A 255 13.82 -1.21 -7.39
CA TYR A 255 15.21 -1.51 -7.70
C TYR A 255 16.07 -0.32 -7.26
N PRO A 256 17.02 -0.54 -6.35
CA PRO A 256 17.92 0.53 -5.88
C PRO A 256 18.82 1.04 -6.99
N THR A 257 19.17 0.20 -7.96
CA THR A 257 19.98 0.60 -9.12
C THR A 257 19.33 0.19 -10.45
N ARG A 258 19.70 0.89 -11.53
CA ARG A 258 19.29 0.50 -12.88
C ARG A 258 19.84 -0.88 -13.29
N GLN A 259 21.03 -1.22 -12.79
CA GLN A 259 21.67 -2.50 -13.08
C GLN A 259 20.89 -3.69 -12.54
N ASP A 260 20.31 -3.56 -11.33
CA ASP A 260 19.49 -4.62 -10.74
C ASP A 260 18.23 -4.89 -11.56
N SER A 261 17.60 -3.85 -12.11
CA SER A 261 16.43 -4.03 -12.98
C SER A 261 16.80 -4.69 -14.31
N ILE A 262 17.95 -4.37 -14.88
CA ILE A 262 18.43 -4.98 -16.12
C ILE A 262 18.75 -6.45 -15.91
N ARG A 263 19.42 -6.81 -14.81
CA ARG A 263 19.73 -8.21 -14.46
C ARG A 263 18.46 -9.05 -14.37
N ASP A 264 17.43 -8.58 -13.63
CA ASP A 264 16.16 -9.30 -13.53
C ASP A 264 15.46 -9.48 -14.89
N MET A 265 15.61 -8.52 -15.81
CA MET A 265 15.11 -8.65 -17.18
C MET A 265 15.86 -9.72 -17.98
N VAL A 266 17.18 -9.78 -17.85
CA VAL A 266 18.02 -10.76 -18.58
C VAL A 266 17.76 -12.17 -18.07
N ASP A 267 17.78 -12.37 -16.74
CA ASP A 267 17.49 -13.67 -16.12
C ASP A 267 16.11 -14.21 -16.52
N TRP A 268 15.17 -13.32 -16.80
CA TRP A 268 13.85 -13.70 -17.28
C TRP A 268 13.85 -14.23 -18.72
N LEU A 269 14.66 -13.66 -19.64
CA LEU A 269 14.67 -14.03 -21.07
C LEU A 269 15.11 -15.49 -21.28
N ASP A 270 15.88 -16.07 -20.35
CA ASP A 270 16.42 -17.42 -20.45
C ASP A 270 15.43 -18.52 -20.01
N THR A 271 14.27 -18.20 -19.42
CA THR A 271 13.36 -19.19 -18.81
C THR A 271 11.92 -19.11 -19.33
N THR A 272 11.74 -19.13 -20.64
CA THR A 272 10.40 -18.98 -21.26
C THR A 272 9.56 -20.26 -21.28
N VAL A 273 10.18 -21.45 -21.28
CA VAL A 273 9.48 -22.74 -21.32
C VAL A 273 9.58 -23.48 -19.99
N ILE A 274 8.45 -23.93 -19.47
CA ILE A 274 8.38 -24.70 -18.22
C ILE A 274 8.23 -26.18 -18.58
N PRO A 275 9.03 -27.09 -18.00
CA PRO A 275 8.87 -28.53 -18.18
C PRO A 275 7.46 -29.01 -17.82
N VAL A 276 6.95 -30.02 -18.49
CA VAL A 276 5.58 -30.55 -18.34
C VAL A 276 5.33 -31.04 -16.91
N ASP A 277 6.34 -31.58 -16.24
CA ASP A 277 6.25 -32.14 -14.88
C ASP A 277 5.90 -31.12 -13.80
N THR A 278 6.02 -29.83 -14.10
CA THR A 278 5.64 -28.74 -13.17
C THR A 278 4.18 -28.29 -13.31
N VAL A 279 3.44 -28.88 -14.25
CA VAL A 279 2.01 -28.62 -14.40
C VAL A 279 1.24 -29.56 -13.48
N PRO A 280 0.46 -29.08 -12.50
CA PRO A 280 -0.29 -29.96 -11.61
C PRO A 280 -1.17 -30.94 -12.41
N ALA A 281 -1.11 -32.24 -12.07
CA ALA A 281 -1.86 -33.32 -12.72
C ALA A 281 -3.40 -33.13 -12.71
N ALA A 282 -3.93 -32.22 -11.93
CA ALA A 282 -5.36 -31.92 -11.82
C ALA A 282 -6.01 -31.37 -13.12
N ILE A 283 -5.24 -31.16 -14.17
CA ILE A 283 -5.76 -30.59 -15.43
C ILE A 283 -6.29 -31.66 -16.38
N SER A 284 -5.85 -32.91 -16.22
CA SER A 284 -6.19 -34.00 -17.13
C SER A 284 -7.57 -34.65 -16.85
N SER A 285 -8.14 -34.50 -15.64
CA SER A 285 -9.30 -35.28 -15.21
C SER A 285 -10.62 -34.51 -14.97
N ASN A 286 -10.67 -33.20 -15.17
CA ASN A 286 -11.89 -32.42 -14.95
C ASN A 286 -12.61 -32.05 -16.25
N GLN A 287 -12.98 -33.09 -17.03
CA GLN A 287 -14.11 -32.96 -17.93
C GLN A 287 -15.39 -33.00 -17.07
N GLY A 288 -16.05 -31.87 -16.89
CA GLY A 288 -17.46 -31.89 -16.50
C GLY A 288 -17.88 -31.21 -15.19
N LYS A 289 -17.09 -30.42 -14.52
CA LYS A 289 -17.66 -29.57 -13.47
C LYS A 289 -18.01 -28.19 -14.01
N LYS A 290 -19.32 -27.96 -14.23
CA LYS A 290 -19.91 -26.64 -14.44
C LYS A 290 -19.53 -25.74 -13.26
N PHE A 291 -18.78 -24.69 -13.52
CA PHE A 291 -18.61 -23.63 -12.52
C PHE A 291 -19.91 -22.83 -12.41
N PRO A 292 -20.37 -22.48 -11.20
CA PRO A 292 -21.49 -21.56 -11.04
C PRO A 292 -21.12 -20.24 -11.70
N GLY A 293 -22.00 -19.76 -12.56
CA GLY A 293 -21.82 -18.51 -13.32
C GLY A 293 -21.70 -17.30 -12.40
N GLY A 294 -20.50 -16.96 -12.03
CA GLY A 294 -20.19 -15.69 -11.38
C GLY A 294 -20.24 -14.59 -12.44
N LYS A 295 -21.22 -13.71 -12.37
CA LYS A 295 -21.24 -12.47 -13.15
C LYS A 295 -19.97 -11.70 -12.84
N PHE A 296 -19.10 -11.53 -13.84
CA PHE A 296 -17.96 -10.64 -13.73
C PHE A 296 -18.47 -9.19 -13.81
N PRO A 297 -18.13 -8.32 -12.88
CA PRO A 297 -18.36 -6.89 -13.06
C PRO A 297 -17.32 -6.38 -14.06
N ILE A 298 -17.67 -6.38 -15.33
CA ILE A 298 -16.90 -5.74 -16.39
C ILE A 298 -17.76 -4.62 -16.92
N GLU A 299 -17.71 -3.46 -16.28
CA GLU A 299 -18.08 -2.23 -16.96
C GLU A 299 -16.85 -1.73 -17.73
N ALA A 300 -17.02 -1.58 -19.03
CA ALA A 300 -16.05 -0.94 -19.88
C ALA A 300 -16.03 0.56 -19.55
N PRO A 301 -14.87 1.21 -19.49
CA PRO A 301 -14.82 2.66 -19.47
C PRO A 301 -15.31 3.17 -20.82
N LYS A 302 -16.26 4.11 -20.75
CA LYS A 302 -16.64 4.96 -21.89
C LYS A 302 -15.48 5.85 -22.28
#